data_8b097da9dbc4057cae7271f300642a35
#
_entry.id   8b097da9dbc4057cae7271f300642a35
#
_cell.length_a   1.000
_cell.length_b   1.000
_cell.length_c   1.000
_cell.angle_alpha   90.00
_cell.angle_beta   90.00
_cell.angle_gamma   90.00
#
_symmetry.space_group_name_H-M   'P 1'
#
loop_
_entity.id
_entity.type
_entity.pdbx_description
1 polymer ?
#
loop_
_entity_poly.entity_id
_entity_poly.type
_entity_poly.pdbx_seq_one_letter_code
_entity_poly.pdbx_strand_id
1 'polypeptide(L)'
;MLIKIFDIASIVLVSFSFFWGYKIGYAHGYDPIAQLHFMIPVIIVSIAGISGLEGLLFADQSAEAKGFETGSNYQRQSAIALLSYAAIAILVYFMDWGIKAELSIFFAFIFFFIFSAVNHAVDAIKRKNYRWQNLNRPFISLLLIAGMIYPVIMALKRL
;
A
#
# COMPACT_ATOMS: atom_id res chain seq x y z
N MET A 1 -21.65 0.73 0.25
CA MET A 1 -21.26 2.10 -0.18
C MET A 1 -19.95 2.55 0.48
N LEU A 2 -19.83 2.43 1.78
CA LEU A 2 -18.65 2.91 2.56
C LEU A 2 -17.31 2.27 2.13
N ILE A 3 -17.27 0.95 1.95
CA ILE A 3 -16.06 0.23 1.52
C ILE A 3 -15.51 0.75 0.17
N LYS A 4 -16.41 1.07 -0.78
CA LYS A 4 -15.99 1.67 -2.06
C LYS A 4 -15.34 3.05 -1.88
N ILE A 5 -15.74 3.82 -0.87
CA ILE A 5 -15.14 5.13 -0.57
C ILE A 5 -13.69 4.94 -0.12
N PHE A 6 -13.41 3.97 0.74
CA PHE A 6 -12.04 3.63 1.16
C PHE A 6 -11.17 3.20 -0.02
N ASP A 7 -11.70 2.33 -0.91
CA ASP A 7 -10.99 1.91 -2.12
C ASP A 7 -10.66 3.11 -3.02
N ILE A 8 -11.64 3.99 -3.28
CA ILE A 8 -11.44 5.18 -4.13
C ILE A 8 -10.46 6.16 -3.47
N ALA A 9 -10.60 6.43 -2.18
CA ALA A 9 -9.69 7.31 -1.45
C ALA A 9 -8.23 6.81 -1.53
N SER A 10 -8.02 5.52 -1.34
CA SER A 10 -6.70 4.90 -1.46
C SER A 10 -6.12 5.09 -2.86
N ILE A 11 -6.90 4.83 -3.92
CA ILE A 11 -6.46 4.99 -5.31
C ILE A 11 -6.11 6.45 -5.61
N VAL A 12 -6.94 7.40 -5.20
CA VAL A 12 -6.72 8.84 -5.42
C VAL A 12 -5.44 9.30 -4.72
N LEU A 13 -5.24 8.92 -3.46
CA LEU A 13 -4.04 9.30 -2.70
C LEU A 13 -2.76 8.67 -3.26
N VAL A 14 -2.80 7.43 -3.71
CA VAL A 14 -1.66 6.79 -4.38
C VAL A 14 -1.36 7.48 -5.70
N SER A 15 -2.37 7.80 -6.51
CA SER A 15 -2.19 8.55 -7.76
C SER A 15 -1.60 9.93 -7.53
N PHE A 16 -2.08 10.63 -6.50
CA PHE A 16 -1.52 11.91 -6.04
C PHE A 16 -0.04 11.75 -5.64
N SER A 17 0.29 10.70 -4.89
CA SER A 17 1.65 10.40 -4.47
C SER A 17 2.59 10.23 -5.67
N PHE A 18 2.16 9.50 -6.71
CA PHE A 18 2.94 9.36 -7.94
C PHE A 18 3.12 10.70 -8.65
N PHE A 19 2.05 11.44 -8.86
CA PHE A 19 2.11 12.72 -9.54
C PHE A 19 3.10 13.69 -8.85
N TRP A 20 2.93 13.92 -7.55
CA TRP A 20 3.79 14.84 -6.80
C TRP A 20 5.20 14.30 -6.58
N GLY A 21 5.34 13.02 -6.30
CA GLY A 21 6.64 12.40 -6.11
C GLY A 21 7.52 12.50 -7.36
N TYR A 22 6.97 12.23 -8.52
CA TYR A 22 7.71 12.42 -9.78
C TYR A 22 8.02 13.90 -10.05
N LYS A 23 7.08 14.82 -9.76
CA LYS A 23 7.32 16.25 -9.86
C LYS A 23 8.46 16.71 -8.93
N ILE A 24 8.50 16.23 -7.70
CA ILE A 24 9.59 16.50 -6.74
C ILE A 24 10.90 15.93 -7.27
N GLY A 25 10.91 14.67 -7.70
CA GLY A 25 12.11 13.99 -8.17
C GLY A 25 12.77 14.65 -9.37
N TYR A 26 12.01 15.34 -10.22
CA TYR A 26 12.52 16.00 -11.44
C TYR A 26 12.58 17.54 -11.37
N ALA A 27 12.36 18.14 -10.19
CA ALA A 27 12.27 19.61 -10.08
C ALA A 27 13.58 20.34 -10.44
N HIS A 28 14.74 19.81 -10.06
CA HIS A 28 16.07 20.43 -10.24
C HIS A 28 17.14 19.43 -10.72
N GLY A 29 16.75 18.49 -11.58
CA GLY A 29 17.52 17.30 -11.91
C GLY A 29 17.02 16.11 -11.12
N TYR A 30 17.30 14.87 -11.58
CA TYR A 30 16.68 13.69 -10.96
C TYR A 30 17.23 13.40 -9.56
N ASP A 31 16.36 13.56 -8.55
CA ASP A 31 16.62 13.23 -7.15
C ASP A 31 15.68 12.12 -6.65
N PRO A 32 16.11 10.84 -6.71
CA PRO A 32 15.31 9.70 -6.26
C PRO A 32 15.13 9.68 -4.74
N ILE A 33 16.01 10.31 -3.95
CA ILE A 33 15.90 10.32 -2.49
C ILE A 33 14.76 11.25 -2.09
N ALA A 34 14.74 12.49 -2.60
CA ALA A 34 13.64 13.42 -2.35
C ALA A 34 12.30 12.89 -2.87
N GLN A 35 12.31 12.20 -4.01
CA GLN A 35 11.13 11.55 -4.56
C GLN A 35 10.58 10.49 -3.61
N LEU A 36 11.42 9.57 -3.15
CA LEU A 36 11.02 8.45 -2.29
C LEU A 36 10.65 8.91 -0.88
N HIS A 37 11.35 9.89 -0.34
CA HIS A 37 11.02 10.49 0.96
C HIS A 37 9.57 10.98 1.01
N PHE A 38 9.08 11.57 -0.08
CA PHE A 38 7.67 11.94 -0.19
C PHE A 38 6.75 10.72 -0.47
N MET A 39 7.13 9.87 -1.43
CA MET A 39 6.24 8.82 -1.93
C MET A 39 6.02 7.68 -0.94
N ILE A 40 7.05 7.24 -0.24
CA ILE A 40 6.98 6.06 0.63
C ILE A 40 5.93 6.21 1.73
N PRO A 41 5.96 7.25 2.59
CA PRO A 41 4.97 7.39 3.66
C PRO A 41 3.56 7.60 3.10
N VAL A 42 3.40 8.39 2.04
CA VAL A 42 2.07 8.64 1.44
C VAL A 42 1.47 7.35 0.88
N ILE A 43 2.25 6.53 0.16
CA ILE A 43 1.80 5.25 -0.40
C ILE A 43 1.42 4.27 0.71
N ILE A 44 2.29 4.09 1.71
CA ILE A 44 2.04 3.13 2.80
C ILE A 44 0.80 3.55 3.60
N VAL A 45 0.67 4.82 3.96
CA VAL A 45 -0.51 5.33 4.69
C VAL A 45 -1.78 5.20 3.85
N SER A 46 -1.70 5.51 2.55
CA SER A 46 -2.86 5.43 1.65
C SER A 46 -3.35 3.99 1.44
N ILE A 47 -2.46 3.02 1.38
CA ILE A 47 -2.83 1.62 1.16
C ILE A 47 -3.04 0.90 2.49
N ALA A 48 -1.99 0.84 3.32
CA ALA A 48 -2.03 0.07 4.55
C ALA A 48 -2.86 0.77 5.64
N GLY A 49 -2.73 2.10 5.78
CA GLY A 49 -3.50 2.86 6.77
C GLY A 49 -4.99 2.77 6.51
N ILE A 50 -5.42 3.07 5.29
CA ILE A 50 -6.84 3.03 4.93
C ILE A 50 -7.41 1.61 5.01
N SER A 51 -6.71 0.61 4.44
CA SER A 51 -7.16 -0.79 4.51
C SER A 51 -7.15 -1.35 5.93
N GLY A 52 -6.21 -0.91 6.77
CA GLY A 52 -6.16 -1.29 8.18
C GLY A 52 -7.31 -0.69 8.99
N LEU A 53 -7.63 0.59 8.79
CA LEU A 53 -8.79 1.23 9.41
C LEU A 53 -10.10 0.57 8.95
N GLU A 54 -10.25 0.31 7.65
CA GLU A 54 -11.39 -0.41 7.10
C GLU A 54 -11.55 -1.78 7.76
N GLY A 55 -10.47 -2.55 7.86
CA GLY A 55 -10.48 -3.90 8.44
C GLY A 55 -10.71 -3.94 9.95
N LEU A 56 -10.41 -2.87 10.70
CA LEU A 56 -10.73 -2.79 12.13
C LEU A 56 -12.14 -2.26 12.40
N LEU A 57 -12.55 -1.21 11.70
CA LEU A 57 -13.83 -0.53 11.98
C LEU A 57 -15.01 -1.20 11.30
N PHE A 58 -14.77 -1.84 10.14
CA PHE A 58 -15.80 -2.41 9.28
C PHE A 58 -15.46 -3.85 8.85
N ALA A 59 -14.90 -4.67 9.76
CA ALA A 59 -14.36 -6.00 9.48
C ALA A 59 -15.34 -6.88 8.70
N ASP A 60 -16.57 -7.02 9.19
CA ASP A 60 -17.59 -7.90 8.59
C ASP A 60 -18.08 -7.36 7.24
N GLN A 61 -18.34 -6.05 7.15
CA GLN A 61 -18.76 -5.44 5.88
C GLN A 61 -17.63 -5.51 4.82
N SER A 62 -16.39 -5.36 5.24
CA SER A 62 -15.22 -5.48 4.37
C SER A 62 -15.05 -6.92 3.87
N ALA A 63 -15.21 -7.91 4.77
CA ALA A 63 -15.20 -9.33 4.43
C ALA A 63 -16.29 -9.70 3.43
N GLU A 64 -17.51 -9.31 3.73
CA GLU A 64 -18.66 -9.55 2.88
C GLU A 64 -18.48 -8.92 1.50
N ALA A 65 -17.99 -7.66 1.42
CA ALA A 65 -17.71 -6.99 0.16
C ALA A 65 -16.67 -7.74 -0.69
N LYS A 66 -15.67 -8.36 -0.04
CA LYS A 66 -14.60 -9.15 -0.69
C LYS A 66 -14.98 -10.62 -0.91
N GLY A 67 -16.13 -11.07 -0.38
CA GLY A 67 -16.56 -12.46 -0.44
C GLY A 67 -15.75 -13.39 0.45
N PHE A 68 -15.24 -12.89 1.56
CA PHE A 68 -14.54 -13.64 2.60
C PHE A 68 -15.47 -14.00 3.77
N GLU A 69 -15.01 -14.91 4.62
CA GLU A 69 -15.71 -15.26 5.85
C GLU A 69 -15.78 -14.08 6.82
N THR A 70 -16.95 -13.84 7.38
CA THR A 70 -17.14 -12.81 8.40
C THR A 70 -16.79 -13.32 9.80
N GLY A 71 -16.49 -12.42 10.75
CA GLY A 71 -16.20 -12.78 12.14
C GLY A 71 -14.82 -13.41 12.36
N SER A 72 -13.96 -13.45 11.37
CA SER A 72 -12.63 -14.05 11.47
C SER A 72 -11.65 -13.14 12.22
N ASN A 73 -11.05 -13.69 13.29
CA ASN A 73 -9.96 -12.99 14.00
C ASN A 73 -8.74 -12.73 13.10
N TYR A 74 -8.58 -13.52 12.05
CA TYR A 74 -7.51 -13.37 11.08
C TYR A 74 -7.59 -12.02 10.32
N GLN A 75 -8.79 -11.54 10.06
CA GLN A 75 -8.97 -10.22 9.43
C GLN A 75 -8.54 -9.09 10.36
N ARG A 76 -8.85 -9.17 11.66
CA ARG A 76 -8.38 -8.20 12.64
C ARG A 76 -6.86 -8.17 12.75
N GLN A 77 -6.22 -9.34 12.79
CA GLN A 77 -4.76 -9.43 12.82
C GLN A 77 -4.14 -8.83 11.56
N SER A 78 -4.70 -9.09 10.38
CA SER A 78 -4.25 -8.49 9.12
C SER A 78 -4.41 -6.97 9.13
N ALA A 79 -5.51 -6.47 9.65
CA ALA A 79 -5.77 -5.03 9.77
C ALA A 79 -4.77 -4.35 10.74
N ILE A 80 -4.46 -4.98 11.88
CA ILE A 80 -3.45 -4.49 12.83
C ILE A 80 -2.06 -4.46 12.18
N ALA A 81 -1.69 -5.50 11.42
CA ALA A 81 -0.42 -5.53 10.70
C ALA A 81 -0.32 -4.39 9.68
N LEU A 82 -1.39 -4.13 8.92
CA LEU A 82 -1.45 -3.01 7.98
C LEU A 82 -1.31 -1.66 8.69
N LEU A 83 -2.02 -1.44 9.81
CA LEU A 83 -1.88 -0.22 10.60
C LEU A 83 -0.48 -0.05 11.18
N SER A 84 0.19 -1.14 11.54
CA SER A 84 1.58 -1.08 12.03
C SER A 84 2.54 -0.57 10.95
N TYR A 85 2.39 -0.99 9.68
CA TYR A 85 3.17 -0.42 8.58
C TYR A 85 2.93 1.08 8.42
N ALA A 86 1.67 1.52 8.47
CA ALA A 86 1.34 2.93 8.35
C ALA A 86 1.89 3.75 9.51
N ALA A 87 1.73 3.28 10.75
CA ALA A 87 2.24 3.95 11.93
C ALA A 87 3.77 4.09 11.91
N ILE A 88 4.49 3.01 11.55
CA ILE A 88 5.96 3.07 11.45
C ILE A 88 6.40 3.97 10.30
N ALA A 89 5.71 3.95 9.14
CA ALA A 89 6.04 4.85 8.03
C ALA A 89 5.89 6.33 8.43
N ILE A 90 4.83 6.67 9.16
CA ILE A 90 4.62 8.02 9.72
C ILE A 90 5.75 8.38 10.70
N LEU A 91 6.07 7.47 11.62
CA LEU A 91 7.12 7.70 12.62
C LEU A 91 8.49 7.92 11.96
N VAL A 92 8.87 7.06 11.01
CA VAL A 92 10.14 7.16 10.26
C VAL A 92 10.25 8.50 9.54
N TYR A 93 9.15 8.94 8.90
CA TYR A 93 9.10 10.21 8.18
C TYR A 93 9.26 11.41 9.11
N PHE A 94 8.45 11.52 10.17
CA PHE A 94 8.47 12.68 11.06
C PHE A 94 9.70 12.74 11.98
N MET A 95 10.32 11.61 12.28
CA MET A 95 11.56 11.54 13.06
C MET A 95 12.81 11.66 12.20
N ASP A 96 12.65 11.82 10.87
CA ASP A 96 13.74 11.95 9.88
C ASP A 96 14.83 10.87 10.06
N TRP A 97 14.39 9.59 10.15
CA TRP A 97 15.33 8.47 10.27
C TRP A 97 16.09 8.17 8.98
N GLY A 98 15.76 8.89 7.92
CA GLY A 98 16.43 8.87 6.63
C GLY A 98 16.03 7.72 5.71
N ILE A 99 16.49 7.83 4.47
CA ILE A 99 16.03 7.00 3.35
C ILE A 99 16.24 5.50 3.56
N LYS A 100 17.26 5.07 4.32
CA LYS A 100 17.47 3.65 4.62
C LYS A 100 16.35 3.05 5.46
N ALA A 101 15.88 3.79 6.47
CA ALA A 101 14.75 3.38 7.29
C ALA A 101 13.45 3.39 6.48
N GLU A 102 13.25 4.40 5.63
CA GLU A 102 12.09 4.49 4.74
C GLU A 102 12.05 3.33 3.74
N LEU A 103 13.17 3.00 3.11
CA LEU A 103 13.25 1.85 2.22
C LEU A 103 13.02 0.53 2.97
N SER A 104 13.51 0.41 4.20
CA SER A 104 13.30 -0.81 5.01
C SER A 104 11.82 -1.05 5.28
N ILE A 105 11.08 -0.03 5.74
CA ILE A 105 9.63 -0.17 5.96
C ILE A 105 8.86 -0.36 4.65
N PHE A 106 9.31 0.28 3.56
CA PHE A 106 8.72 0.08 2.24
C PHE A 106 8.90 -1.36 1.75
N PHE A 107 10.09 -1.95 1.88
CA PHE A 107 10.32 -3.35 1.48
C PHE A 107 9.51 -4.33 2.32
N ALA A 108 9.40 -4.10 3.63
CA ALA A 108 8.54 -4.92 4.49
C ALA A 108 7.06 -4.82 4.07
N PHE A 109 6.59 -3.60 3.80
CA PHE A 109 5.23 -3.38 3.32
C PHE A 109 4.98 -3.99 1.94
N ILE A 110 5.86 -3.77 0.96
CA ILE A 110 5.65 -4.26 -0.41
C ILE A 110 5.69 -5.79 -0.47
N PHE A 111 6.53 -6.43 0.34
CA PHE A 111 6.53 -7.88 0.49
C PHE A 111 5.16 -8.38 0.95
N PHE A 112 4.63 -7.84 2.05
CA PHE A 112 3.30 -8.18 2.53
C PHE A 112 2.22 -7.94 1.46
N PHE A 113 2.30 -6.80 0.78
CA PHE A 113 1.31 -6.39 -0.21
C PHE A 113 1.28 -7.29 -1.44
N ILE A 114 2.46 -7.70 -1.95
CA ILE A 114 2.57 -8.64 -3.07
C ILE A 114 1.97 -10.01 -2.70
N PHE A 115 2.34 -10.56 -1.54
CA PHE A 115 1.81 -11.86 -1.13
C PHE A 115 0.31 -11.80 -0.83
N SER A 116 -0.18 -10.70 -0.30
CA SER A 116 -1.62 -10.45 -0.19
C SER A 116 -2.30 -10.44 -1.56
N ALA A 117 -1.70 -9.78 -2.56
CA ALA A 117 -2.22 -9.75 -3.93
C ALA A 117 -2.24 -11.16 -4.57
N VAL A 118 -1.20 -11.94 -4.37
CA VAL A 118 -1.16 -13.36 -4.80
C VAL A 118 -2.27 -14.16 -4.13
N ASN A 119 -2.49 -13.98 -2.83
CA ASN A 119 -3.57 -14.64 -2.11
C ASN A 119 -4.95 -14.28 -2.68
N HIS A 120 -5.20 -13.00 -3.00
CA HIS A 120 -6.43 -12.57 -3.66
C HIS A 120 -6.60 -13.20 -5.06
N ALA A 121 -5.52 -13.29 -5.84
CA ALA A 121 -5.55 -13.93 -7.15
C ALA A 121 -5.86 -15.44 -7.03
N VAL A 122 -5.24 -16.13 -6.07
CA VAL A 122 -5.52 -17.55 -5.79
C VAL A 122 -6.97 -17.77 -5.36
N ASP A 123 -7.50 -16.90 -4.49
CA ASP A 123 -8.91 -16.97 -4.06
C ASP A 123 -9.86 -16.74 -5.25
N ALA A 124 -9.57 -15.76 -6.09
CA ALA A 124 -10.37 -15.48 -7.29
C ALA A 124 -10.44 -16.71 -8.20
N ILE A 125 -9.33 -17.42 -8.42
CA ILE A 125 -9.26 -18.58 -9.30
C ILE A 125 -9.88 -19.83 -8.63
N LYS A 126 -9.43 -20.17 -7.42
CA LYS A 126 -9.81 -21.44 -6.75
C LYS A 126 -11.26 -21.44 -6.28
N ARG A 127 -11.73 -20.33 -5.73
CA ARG A 127 -13.09 -20.21 -5.20
C ARG A 127 -14.06 -19.53 -6.17
N LYS A 128 -13.59 -19.17 -7.40
CA LYS A 128 -14.36 -18.41 -8.40
C LYS A 128 -14.93 -17.11 -7.83
N ASN A 129 -14.17 -16.48 -6.90
CA ASN A 129 -14.55 -15.25 -6.23
C ASN A 129 -14.08 -14.04 -7.07
N TYR A 130 -14.79 -13.75 -8.15
CA TYR A 130 -14.45 -12.69 -9.12
C TYR A 130 -14.96 -11.31 -8.66
N ARG A 131 -15.07 -11.04 -7.37
CA ARG A 131 -15.42 -9.73 -6.87
C ARG A 131 -14.32 -8.74 -7.23
N TRP A 132 -14.71 -7.49 -7.47
CA TRP A 132 -13.81 -6.42 -7.91
C TRP A 132 -12.55 -6.31 -7.05
N GLN A 133 -12.70 -6.38 -5.74
CA GLN A 133 -11.60 -6.25 -4.79
C GLN A 133 -10.54 -7.34 -4.95
N ASN A 134 -10.92 -8.56 -5.31
CA ASN A 134 -10.00 -9.67 -5.55
C ASN A 134 -9.27 -9.55 -6.89
N LEU A 135 -9.92 -9.00 -7.90
CA LEU A 135 -9.32 -8.80 -9.22
C LEU A 135 -8.43 -7.56 -9.25
N ASN A 136 -8.81 -6.52 -8.54
CA ASN A 136 -8.10 -5.24 -8.55
C ASN A 136 -6.78 -5.27 -7.77
N ARG A 137 -6.69 -6.04 -6.68
CA ARG A 137 -5.48 -6.11 -5.83
C ARG A 137 -4.22 -6.54 -6.58
N PRO A 138 -4.20 -7.64 -7.35
CA PRO A 138 -3.03 -8.01 -8.17
C PRO A 138 -2.64 -6.93 -9.17
N PHE A 139 -3.61 -6.30 -9.82
CA PHE A 139 -3.37 -5.26 -10.81
C PHE A 139 -2.74 -4.00 -10.18
N ILE A 140 -3.30 -3.51 -9.06
CA ILE A 140 -2.74 -2.35 -8.34
C ILE A 140 -1.33 -2.66 -7.82
N SER A 141 -1.07 -3.89 -7.38
CA SER A 141 0.27 -4.28 -6.92
C SER A 141 1.30 -4.22 -8.05
N LEU A 142 0.94 -4.66 -9.24
CA LEU A 142 1.82 -4.57 -10.42
C LEU A 142 2.09 -3.11 -10.82
N LEU A 143 1.06 -2.25 -10.82
CA LEU A 143 1.22 -0.83 -11.10
C LEU A 143 2.10 -0.12 -10.05
N LEU A 144 1.93 -0.47 -8.79
CA LEU A 144 2.76 0.08 -7.71
C LEU A 144 4.23 -0.30 -7.88
N ILE A 145 4.51 -1.58 -8.17
CA ILE A 145 5.87 -2.05 -8.44
C ILE A 145 6.45 -1.32 -9.66
N ALA A 146 5.72 -1.27 -10.76
CA ALA A 146 6.17 -0.61 -11.98
C ALA A 146 6.51 0.87 -11.76
N GLY A 147 5.69 1.58 -10.97
CA GLY A 147 5.93 2.99 -10.66
C GLY A 147 7.06 3.23 -9.65
N MET A 148 7.34 2.27 -8.75
CA MET A 148 8.35 2.44 -7.70
C MET A 148 9.72 1.86 -8.06
N ILE A 149 9.81 0.94 -9.02
CA ILE A 149 11.06 0.21 -9.29
C ILE A 149 12.20 1.15 -9.70
N TYR A 150 11.92 2.12 -10.57
CA TYR A 150 12.95 3.04 -11.07
C TYR A 150 13.51 3.94 -9.96
N PRO A 151 12.68 4.71 -9.21
CA PRO A 151 13.20 5.54 -8.11
C PRO A 151 13.89 4.72 -7.02
N VAL A 152 13.41 3.52 -6.70
CA VAL A 152 14.05 2.64 -5.72
C VAL A 152 15.43 2.20 -6.19
N ILE A 153 15.58 1.73 -7.44
CA ILE A 153 16.90 1.33 -7.99
C ILE A 153 17.85 2.53 -7.99
N MET A 154 17.38 3.72 -8.38
CA MET A 154 18.22 4.90 -8.44
C MET A 154 18.64 5.41 -7.06
N ALA A 155 17.77 5.30 -6.06
CA ALA A 155 18.11 5.62 -4.68
C ALA A 155 19.15 4.64 -4.11
N LEU A 156 18.95 3.32 -4.32
CA LEU A 156 19.89 2.30 -3.87
C LEU A 156 21.31 2.46 -4.45
N LYS A 157 21.43 3.01 -5.67
CA LYS A 157 22.74 3.33 -6.27
C LYS A 157 23.44 4.54 -5.63
N ARG A 158 22.71 5.34 -4.85
CA ARG A 158 23.25 6.54 -4.17
C ARG A 158 23.54 6.31 -2.68
N LEU A 159 23.19 5.14 -2.14
CA LEU A 159 23.43 4.74 -0.75
C LEU A 159 24.77 4.05 -0.54
#